data_28b3f2a9b2c4e6ae292df4f6d374af97
#
_entry.id   28b3f2a9b2c4e6ae292df4f6d374af97
#
_cell.length_a   1.000
_cell.length_b   1.000
_cell.length_c   1.000
_cell.angle_alpha   90.00
_cell.angle_beta   90.00
_cell.angle_gamma   90.00
#
_symmetry.space_group_name_H-M   'P 1'
#
loop_
_entity.id
_entity.type
_entity.pdbx_description
1 polymer ?
#
loop_
_entity_poly.entity_id
_entity_poly.type
_entity_poly.pdbx_seq_one_letter_code
_entity_poly.pdbx_strand_id
1 'polypeptide(L)'
;MAMRNHYLVIKWDYKYDKESTWFDEDSGEKRYELVEGASYKLPHISDKIFEIRSVTAEGDLIKAEIYVDHETYTVCNNGESVVAYAHDDYMVAGDSVSQTLRMELTIK
;
A
#
# COMPACT_ATOMS: atom_id res chain seq x y z
N MET A 1 -3.98 10.81 -15.20
CA MET A 1 -4.60 11.99 -14.59
C MET A 1 -3.98 12.26 -13.23
N ALA A 2 -3.84 13.52 -12.85
CA ALA A 2 -3.38 13.92 -11.52
C ALA A 2 -4.48 14.74 -10.82
N MET A 3 -4.69 14.48 -9.53
CA MET A 3 -5.74 15.15 -8.74
C MET A 3 -5.07 16.03 -7.67
N ARG A 4 -5.18 17.35 -7.81
CA ARG A 4 -4.43 18.31 -7.00
C ARG A 4 -4.80 18.35 -5.51
N ASN A 5 -6.04 18.20 -5.17
CA ASN A 5 -6.53 18.34 -3.80
C ASN A 5 -6.88 16.99 -3.16
N HIS A 6 -6.41 15.91 -3.78
CA HIS A 6 -6.70 14.58 -3.33
C HIS A 6 -5.42 13.74 -3.26
N TYR A 7 -5.36 12.89 -2.25
CA TYR A 7 -4.21 12.04 -1.99
C TYR A 7 -4.67 10.61 -1.77
N LEU A 8 -3.82 9.68 -2.16
CA LEU A 8 -3.93 8.32 -1.66
C LEU A 8 -3.31 8.28 -0.28
N VAL A 9 -4.11 8.00 0.72
CA VAL A 9 -3.64 7.89 2.10
C VAL A 9 -3.57 6.41 2.45
N ILE A 10 -2.39 5.97 2.85
CA ILE A 10 -2.15 4.59 3.28
C ILE A 10 -1.88 4.60 4.77
N LYS A 11 -2.78 3.97 5.52
CA LYS A 11 -2.58 3.66 6.92
C LYS A 11 -2.14 2.21 7.00
N TRP A 12 -0.96 1.95 7.56
CA TRP A 12 -0.33 0.65 7.44
C TRP A 12 0.08 0.09 8.79
N ASP A 13 0.06 -1.25 8.85
CA ASP A 13 0.59 -2.06 9.94
C ASP A 13 1.60 -3.05 9.35
N TYR A 14 2.79 -3.07 9.93
CA TYR A 14 3.89 -3.89 9.48
C TYR A 14 4.26 -4.92 10.54
N LYS A 15 4.50 -6.16 10.09
CA LYS A 15 4.98 -7.24 10.94
C LYS A 15 6.17 -7.91 10.28
N TYR A 16 7.21 -8.10 11.07
CA TYR A 16 8.39 -8.85 10.71
C TYR A 16 8.54 -10.02 11.68
N ASP A 17 8.67 -11.22 11.14
CA ASP A 17 8.81 -12.44 11.93
C ASP A 17 9.99 -13.25 11.40
N LYS A 18 10.96 -13.51 12.27
CA LYS A 18 12.09 -14.38 12.00
C LYS A 18 11.95 -15.62 12.89
N GLU A 19 11.89 -16.78 12.27
CA GLU A 19 11.55 -18.08 12.87
C GLU A 19 12.16 -18.36 14.23
N SER A 20 13.42 -17.98 14.45
CA SER A 20 14.12 -18.39 15.66
C SER A 20 14.03 -17.39 16.83
N THR A 21 14.00 -16.07 16.64
CA THR A 21 14.13 -15.16 17.77
C THR A 21 13.72 -13.71 17.57
N TRP A 22 13.39 -13.28 16.37
CA TRP A 22 13.17 -11.86 16.15
C TRP A 22 11.75 -11.57 15.65
N PHE A 23 11.13 -10.61 16.30
CA PHE A 23 9.80 -10.13 15.95
C PHE A 23 9.82 -8.61 16.02
N ASP A 24 9.26 -7.95 15.01
CA ASP A 24 9.13 -6.51 14.96
C ASP A 24 7.77 -6.11 14.42
N GLU A 25 7.21 -5.06 14.98
CA GLU A 25 5.96 -4.46 14.54
C GLU A 25 6.12 -2.95 14.44
N ASP A 26 5.51 -2.38 13.42
CA ASP A 26 5.45 -0.94 13.27
C ASP A 26 4.17 -0.54 12.54
N SER A 27 3.75 0.70 12.70
CA SER A 27 2.55 1.23 12.05
C SER A 27 2.74 2.70 11.74
N GLY A 28 1.99 3.19 10.78
CA GLY A 28 2.07 4.59 10.39
C GLY A 28 1.03 4.94 9.36
N GLU A 29 1.11 6.20 8.90
CA GLU A 29 0.24 6.73 7.87
C GLU A 29 1.08 7.60 6.95
N LYS A 30 0.85 7.47 5.65
CA LYS A 30 1.54 8.29 4.66
C LYS A 30 0.61 8.70 3.54
N ARG A 31 0.79 9.90 3.04
CA ARG A 31 0.09 10.45 1.89
C ARG A 31 0.94 10.34 0.64
N TYR A 32 0.31 9.99 -0.46
CA TYR A 32 0.93 9.93 -1.77
C TYR A 32 0.12 10.76 -2.75
N GLU A 33 0.80 11.44 -3.65
CA GLU A 33 0.12 12.16 -4.71
C GLU A 33 -0.66 11.20 -5.59
N LEU A 34 -1.91 11.55 -5.89
CA LEU A 34 -2.80 10.71 -6.69
C LEU A 34 -2.58 11.01 -8.18
N VAL A 35 -1.59 10.36 -8.76
CA VAL A 35 -1.16 10.57 -10.15
C VAL A 35 -1.20 9.24 -10.89
N GLU A 36 -1.98 9.19 -11.97
CA GLU A 36 -2.05 8.01 -12.83
C GLU A 36 -0.68 7.69 -13.43
N GLY A 37 -0.28 6.44 -13.33
CA GLY A 37 1.02 5.96 -13.81
C GLY A 37 2.15 6.09 -12.80
N ALA A 38 1.94 6.73 -11.65
CA ALA A 38 2.95 6.86 -10.62
C ALA A 38 3.18 5.54 -9.88
N SER A 39 4.43 5.31 -9.52
CA SER A 39 4.85 4.18 -8.69
C SER A 39 5.56 4.69 -7.46
N TYR A 40 5.29 4.07 -6.32
CA TYR A 40 5.89 4.43 -5.05
C TYR A 40 6.37 3.19 -4.32
N LYS A 41 7.41 3.34 -3.52
CA LYS A 41 7.89 2.26 -2.65
C LYS A 41 6.90 2.01 -1.51
N LEU A 42 6.72 0.73 -1.16
CA LEU A 42 5.91 0.38 0.00
C LEU A 42 6.61 0.79 1.30
N PRO A 43 5.84 1.17 2.33
CA PRO A 43 6.41 1.36 3.66
C PRO A 43 7.09 0.08 4.14
N HIS A 44 8.28 0.16 4.73
CA HIS A 44 9.07 -0.93 5.28
C HIS A 44 9.51 -2.03 4.30
N ILE A 45 8.79 -2.29 3.22
CA ILE A 45 9.19 -3.28 2.21
C ILE A 45 9.66 -2.50 0.98
N SER A 46 10.83 -1.87 1.08
CA SER A 46 11.31 -0.89 0.11
C SER A 46 11.74 -1.48 -1.24
N ASP A 47 11.88 -2.78 -1.35
CA ASP A 47 12.13 -3.49 -2.61
C ASP A 47 10.84 -3.81 -3.37
N LYS A 48 9.69 -3.55 -2.78
CA LYS A 48 8.38 -3.65 -3.43
C LYS A 48 7.78 -2.28 -3.66
N ILE A 49 6.99 -2.17 -4.71
CA ILE A 49 6.29 -0.93 -5.06
C ILE A 49 4.79 -1.17 -5.16
N PHE A 50 4.02 -0.10 -5.08
CA PHE A 50 2.64 -0.08 -5.58
C PHE A 50 2.55 0.91 -6.74
N GLU A 51 1.54 0.73 -7.58
CA GLU A 51 1.36 1.53 -8.78
C GLU A 51 -0.07 2.06 -8.82
N ILE A 52 -0.22 3.35 -9.12
CA ILE A 52 -1.52 3.96 -9.40
C ILE A 52 -1.78 3.79 -10.88
N ARG A 53 -2.57 2.80 -11.26
CA ARG A 53 -2.80 2.43 -12.66
C ARG A 53 -3.78 3.33 -13.37
N SER A 54 -4.82 3.77 -12.67
CA SER A 54 -5.79 4.69 -13.25
C SER A 54 -6.36 5.61 -12.19
N VAL A 55 -6.69 6.82 -12.60
CA VAL A 55 -7.41 7.79 -11.80
C VAL A 55 -8.50 8.38 -12.68
N THR A 56 -9.76 8.23 -12.27
CA THR A 56 -10.91 8.77 -12.98
C THR A 56 -11.72 9.66 -12.05
N ALA A 57 -12.35 10.67 -12.63
CA ALA A 57 -13.24 11.55 -11.91
C ALA A 57 -14.58 11.61 -12.66
N GLU A 58 -15.66 11.42 -11.92
CA GLU A 58 -17.01 11.49 -12.44
C GLU A 58 -17.86 12.33 -11.47
N GLY A 59 -18.10 13.59 -11.83
CA GLY A 59 -18.63 14.55 -10.88
C GLY A 59 -17.67 14.74 -9.71
N ASP A 60 -18.17 14.57 -8.50
CA ASP A 60 -17.34 14.65 -7.28
C ASP A 60 -16.72 13.31 -6.89
N LEU A 61 -17.05 12.24 -7.60
CA LEU A 61 -16.51 10.92 -7.32
C LEU A 61 -15.15 10.75 -7.99
N ILE A 62 -14.15 10.43 -7.17
CA ILE A 62 -12.81 10.09 -7.62
C ILE A 62 -12.59 8.61 -7.37
N LYS A 63 -12.09 7.92 -8.37
CA LYS A 63 -11.86 6.49 -8.33
C LYS A 63 -10.46 6.20 -8.84
N ALA A 64 -9.71 5.40 -8.10
CA ALA A 64 -8.37 5.00 -8.49
C ALA A 64 -8.22 3.48 -8.43
N GLU A 65 -7.45 2.94 -9.36
CA GLU A 65 -7.04 1.55 -9.33
C GLU A 65 -5.59 1.47 -8.86
N ILE A 66 -5.38 0.75 -7.77
CA ILE A 66 -4.07 0.60 -7.13
C ILE A 66 -3.63 -0.84 -7.28
N TYR A 67 -2.46 -1.04 -7.88
CA TYR A 67 -1.86 -2.35 -8.05
C TYR A 67 -0.75 -2.56 -7.04
N VAL A 68 -0.87 -3.57 -6.23
CA VAL A 68 0.13 -3.94 -5.23
C VAL A 68 0.14 -5.45 -5.02
N ASP A 69 1.34 -6.02 -5.01
CA ASP A 69 1.59 -7.44 -4.71
C ASP A 69 0.70 -8.40 -5.52
N HIS A 70 0.66 -8.19 -6.84
CA HIS A 70 -0.08 -9.00 -7.83
C HIS A 70 -1.60 -8.85 -7.81
N GLU A 71 -2.13 -7.88 -7.08
CA GLU A 71 -3.58 -7.62 -7.04
C GLU A 71 -3.90 -6.15 -7.32
N THR A 72 -5.07 -5.92 -7.90
CA THR A 72 -5.59 -4.59 -8.17
C THR A 72 -6.75 -4.30 -7.22
N TYR A 73 -6.70 -3.13 -6.60
CA TYR A 73 -7.72 -2.65 -5.67
C TYR A 73 -8.33 -1.37 -6.21
N THR A 74 -9.64 -1.25 -6.10
CA THR A 74 -10.35 -0.02 -6.48
C THR A 74 -10.68 0.78 -5.23
N VAL A 75 -10.23 2.03 -5.20
CA VAL A 75 -10.43 2.95 -4.07
C VAL A 75 -11.20 4.17 -4.56
N CYS A 76 -12.21 4.58 -3.81
CA CYS A 76 -13.03 5.76 -4.10
C CYS A 76 -12.97 6.75 -2.94
N ASN A 77 -13.23 8.03 -3.24
CA ASN A 77 -13.26 9.09 -2.22
C ASN A 77 -14.62 9.18 -1.48
N ASN A 78 -15.20 8.03 -1.17
CA ASN A 78 -16.51 7.93 -0.53
C ASN A 78 -16.43 7.75 1.01
N GLY A 79 -15.25 7.92 1.59
CA GLY A 79 -15.03 7.72 3.02
C GLY A 79 -14.74 6.27 3.44
N GLU A 80 -14.85 5.32 2.52
CA GLU A 80 -14.55 3.92 2.79
C GLU A 80 -13.09 3.60 2.53
N SER A 81 -12.52 2.73 3.34
CA SER A 81 -11.17 2.22 3.11
C SER A 81 -11.22 0.85 2.43
N VAL A 82 -10.17 0.57 1.67
CA VAL A 82 -9.94 -0.73 1.05
C VAL A 82 -8.69 -1.33 1.66
N VAL A 83 -8.75 -2.58 2.10
CA VAL A 83 -7.62 -3.25 2.73
C VAL A 83 -6.83 -4.03 1.70
N ALA A 84 -5.54 -3.77 1.64
CA ALA A 84 -4.59 -4.47 0.77
C ALA A 84 -3.47 -5.07 1.62
N TYR A 85 -2.86 -6.14 1.13
CA TYR A 85 -1.75 -6.82 1.78
C TYR A 85 -0.57 -6.96 0.84
N ALA A 86 0.63 -6.88 1.41
CA ALA A 86 1.86 -7.26 0.73
C ALA A 86 2.65 -8.20 1.64
N HIS A 87 3.25 -9.21 1.04
CA HIS A 87 4.07 -10.20 1.73
C HIS A 87 5.42 -10.33 1.08
N ASP A 88 6.42 -10.59 1.90
CA ASP A 88 7.76 -10.93 1.44
C ASP A 88 8.36 -11.99 2.37
N ASP A 89 8.59 -13.18 1.83
CA ASP A 89 9.16 -14.30 2.57
C ASP A 89 10.53 -14.63 2.00
N TYR A 90 11.53 -14.75 2.86
CA TYR A 90 12.89 -15.07 2.44
C TYR A 90 13.65 -15.80 3.55
N MET A 91 14.86 -16.24 3.24
CA MET A 91 15.74 -16.95 4.18
C MET A 91 16.94 -16.07 4.52
N VAL A 92 17.26 -15.98 5.80
CA VAL A 92 18.48 -15.33 6.29
C VAL A 92 19.21 -16.30 7.22
N ALA A 93 20.43 -16.66 6.85
CA ALA A 93 21.28 -17.56 7.64
C ALA A 93 20.57 -18.86 8.07
N GLY A 94 19.74 -19.41 7.18
CA GLY A 94 18.98 -20.64 7.44
C GLY A 94 17.66 -20.46 8.17
N ASP A 95 17.33 -19.25 8.61
CA ASP A 95 16.05 -18.94 9.24
C ASP A 95 15.06 -18.38 8.21
N SER A 96 13.82 -18.81 8.33
CA SER A 96 12.71 -18.22 7.56
C SER A 96 12.36 -16.83 8.10
N VAL A 97 12.23 -15.87 7.19
CA VAL A 97 11.80 -14.52 7.52
C VAL A 97 10.51 -14.23 6.74
N SER A 98 9.52 -13.71 7.44
CA SER A 98 8.24 -13.32 6.86
C SER A 98 7.97 -11.86 7.18
N GLN A 99 7.66 -11.07 6.15
CA GLN A 99 7.21 -9.69 6.29
C GLN A 99 5.79 -9.59 5.78
N THR A 100 4.93 -8.95 6.55
CA THR A 100 3.54 -8.70 6.17
C THR A 100 3.22 -7.24 6.37
N LEU A 101 2.67 -6.62 5.34
CA LEU A 101 2.21 -5.24 5.39
C LEU A 101 0.71 -5.23 5.10
N ARG A 102 -0.07 -4.79 6.08
CA ARG A 102 -1.49 -4.54 5.92
C ARG A 102 -1.70 -3.06 5.69
N MET A 103 -2.43 -2.71 4.65
CA MET A 103 -2.65 -1.32 4.27
C MET A 103 -4.14 -1.02 4.19
N GLU A 104 -4.55 0.08 4.78
CA GLU A 104 -5.88 0.66 4.55
C GLU A 104 -5.71 1.83 3.58
N LEU A 105 -6.32 1.69 2.40
CA LEU A 105 -6.22 2.65 1.32
C LEU A 105 -7.47 3.53 1.31
N THR A 106 -7.28 4.83 1.37
CA THR A 106 -8.36 5.81 1.25
C THR A 106 -7.93 6.95 0.33
N ILE A 107 -8.89 7.60 -0.30
CA ILE A 107 -8.67 8.84 -1.03
C ILE A 107 -9.22 9.99 -0.20
N LYS A 108 -8.35 10.94 0.12
CA LYS A 108 -8.72 12.12 0.92
C LYS A 108 -8.30 13.42 0.27
#